data_48595d4ddfc22426c5902da8dcc49fc8
#
_entry.id   48595d4ddfc22426c5902da8dcc49fc8
#
_cell.length_a   1.000
_cell.length_b   1.000
_cell.length_c   1.000
_cell.angle_alpha   90.00
_cell.angle_beta   90.00
_cell.angle_gamma   90.00
#
_symmetry.space_group_name_H-M   'P 1'
#
loop_
_entity.id
_entity.type
_entity.pdbx_description
1 polymer ?
#
loop_
_entity_poly.entity_id
_entity_poly.type
_entity_poly.pdbx_seq_one_letter_code
_entity_poly.pdbx_strand_id
1 'polypeptide(L)'
;MAARDPAEALALWRYHLIAEALNPKLGGRERGAVVRRIAGEHTSPSGEPREVSRNTLDRWIRRYRADGLDGLRDRPRSDTGGVRLDHALLDEAIRLRLEVPARSAAHISEIIKTRHGVRIAERTLTEQFRRRGFTRGELLRDGRTFGRYEADAPNERWIGDVLVGPFVPHPRAPGSVRARLFVLVDDHSRLLVHGRWFGNETLRAGQEVLHDAIVARGLPAEVYFDNGSAYSGAELARSCAILGVRLIHSKPYAPEGRGKQERLNRVIRERFLLEAEAVGIASMDELNDRFAAWVERYLNVRIHSETGESPLARYSKRPPRPAHPEVLRSAFLWSAHRKVSRTATISFEGNEYEVDAALAGRTVELRYRPEDLFAIEVWHAGH
;
A
#
# COMPACT_ATOMS: atom_id res chain seq x y z
N MET A 1 -28.23 15.97 50.88
CA MET A 1 -28.57 14.53 50.72
C MET A 1 -27.44 13.88 49.96
N ALA A 2 -26.68 12.99 50.60
CA ALA A 2 -25.61 12.25 49.94
C ALA A 2 -26.20 11.38 48.81
N ALA A 3 -25.59 11.41 47.61
CA ALA A 3 -26.01 10.57 46.50
C ALA A 3 -25.83 9.11 46.91
N ARG A 4 -26.94 8.35 46.96
CA ARG A 4 -26.92 6.90 47.24
C ARG A 4 -26.06 6.20 46.17
N ASP A 5 -25.21 5.29 46.61
CA ASP A 5 -24.42 4.43 45.71
C ASP A 5 -25.32 3.77 44.66
N PRO A 6 -25.09 3.94 43.37
CA PRO A 6 -25.90 3.33 42.31
C PRO A 6 -26.01 1.81 42.41
N ALA A 7 -24.99 1.14 42.96
CA ALA A 7 -24.99 -0.30 43.17
C ALA A 7 -25.96 -0.69 44.32
N GLU A 8 -26.04 0.13 45.36
CA GLU A 8 -26.95 -0.06 46.47
C GLU A 8 -28.41 0.20 46.02
N ALA A 9 -28.66 1.26 45.27
CA ALA A 9 -29.97 1.56 44.70
C ALA A 9 -30.50 0.41 43.84
N LEU A 10 -29.64 -0.19 43.03
CA LEU A 10 -30.00 -1.35 42.20
C LEU A 10 -30.29 -2.61 43.05
N ALA A 11 -29.52 -2.86 44.11
CA ALA A 11 -29.76 -3.98 45.00
C ALA A 11 -31.07 -3.85 45.76
N LEU A 12 -31.41 -2.64 46.23
CA LEU A 12 -32.70 -2.34 46.88
C LEU A 12 -33.89 -2.50 45.92
N TRP A 13 -33.75 -2.04 44.68
CA TRP A 13 -34.79 -2.22 43.67
C TRP A 13 -35.04 -3.72 43.39
N ARG A 14 -33.99 -4.52 43.25
CA ARG A 14 -34.13 -5.99 43.12
C ARG A 14 -34.80 -6.63 44.32
N TYR A 15 -34.46 -6.17 45.53
CA TYR A 15 -35.09 -6.62 46.76
C TYR A 15 -36.58 -6.30 46.77
N HIS A 16 -37.00 -5.07 46.42
CA HIS A 16 -38.40 -4.70 46.36
C HIS A 16 -39.20 -5.62 45.44
N LEU A 17 -38.67 -5.99 44.30
CA LEU A 17 -39.35 -6.88 43.35
C LEU A 17 -39.52 -8.31 43.91
N ILE A 18 -38.58 -8.81 44.71
CA ILE A 18 -38.67 -10.18 45.23
C ILE A 18 -39.21 -10.26 46.65
N ALA A 19 -39.46 -9.14 47.34
CA ALA A 19 -39.80 -9.10 48.76
C ALA A 19 -41.03 -9.95 49.09
N GLU A 20 -42.08 -9.89 48.31
CA GLU A 20 -43.31 -10.69 48.50
C GLU A 20 -43.02 -12.19 48.37
N ALA A 21 -42.19 -12.59 47.41
CA ALA A 21 -41.81 -14.00 47.18
C ALA A 21 -40.86 -14.56 48.26
N LEU A 22 -40.25 -13.70 49.10
CA LEU A 22 -39.42 -14.09 50.23
C LEU A 22 -40.20 -14.48 51.46
N ASN A 23 -41.51 -14.22 51.54
CA ASN A 23 -42.33 -14.56 52.70
C ASN A 23 -42.17 -16.08 53.05
N PRO A 24 -41.75 -16.44 54.28
CA PRO A 24 -41.54 -17.82 54.67
C PRO A 24 -42.81 -18.66 54.76
N LYS A 25 -43.97 -17.99 54.86
CA LYS A 25 -45.28 -18.66 54.94
C LYS A 25 -45.78 -19.15 53.57
N LEU A 26 -45.21 -18.71 52.46
CA LEU A 26 -45.62 -19.14 51.13
C LEU A 26 -45.10 -20.54 50.77
N GLY A 27 -46.00 -21.43 50.43
CA GLY A 27 -45.70 -22.73 49.85
C GLY A 27 -45.04 -22.61 48.46
N GLY A 28 -44.45 -23.69 47.97
CA GLY A 28 -43.73 -23.67 46.68
C GLY A 28 -44.62 -23.26 45.48
N ARG A 29 -45.88 -23.70 45.46
CA ARG A 29 -46.85 -23.34 44.40
C ARG A 29 -47.27 -21.88 44.47
N GLU A 30 -47.51 -21.34 45.68
CA GLU A 30 -47.86 -19.94 45.90
C GLU A 30 -46.75 -19.00 45.55
N ARG A 31 -45.51 -19.32 45.96
CA ARG A 31 -44.34 -18.57 45.58
C ARG A 31 -44.14 -18.54 44.05
N GLY A 32 -44.36 -19.69 43.39
CA GLY A 32 -44.29 -19.74 41.93
C GLY A 32 -45.37 -18.88 41.23
N ALA A 33 -46.53 -18.72 41.84
CA ALA A 33 -47.58 -17.83 41.35
C ALA A 33 -47.22 -16.35 41.51
N VAL A 34 -46.66 -15.98 42.69
CA VAL A 34 -46.14 -14.62 42.95
C VAL A 34 -45.04 -14.25 41.96
N VAL A 35 -44.02 -15.12 41.75
CA VAL A 35 -42.94 -14.86 40.81
C VAL A 35 -43.42 -14.69 39.36
N ARG A 36 -44.39 -15.50 38.93
CA ARG A 36 -45.03 -15.32 37.61
C ARG A 36 -45.75 -14.00 37.45
N ARG A 37 -46.40 -13.51 38.49
CA ARG A 37 -47.11 -12.23 38.49
C ARG A 37 -46.16 -11.05 38.44
N ILE A 38 -44.98 -11.14 39.09
CA ILE A 38 -43.98 -10.08 39.14
C ILE A 38 -43.18 -10.05 37.84
N ALA A 39 -43.05 -11.17 37.10
CA ALA A 39 -42.33 -11.20 35.85
C ALA A 39 -42.96 -10.26 34.80
N GLY A 40 -42.16 -9.41 34.19
CA GLY A 40 -42.57 -8.41 33.20
C GLY A 40 -41.67 -7.22 33.16
N GLU A 41 -42.17 -6.12 32.60
CA GLU A 41 -41.42 -4.87 32.46
C GLU A 41 -41.54 -4.03 33.77
N HIS A 42 -40.39 -3.54 34.25
CA HIS A 42 -40.28 -2.71 35.44
C HIS A 42 -39.33 -1.52 35.17
N THR A 43 -39.65 -0.38 35.79
CA THR A 43 -38.76 0.79 35.72
C THR A 43 -37.57 0.60 36.66
N SER A 44 -36.37 0.63 36.14
CA SER A 44 -35.13 0.53 36.91
C SER A 44 -34.84 1.81 37.73
N PRO A 45 -33.95 1.79 38.71
CA PRO A 45 -33.57 3.02 39.45
C PRO A 45 -32.95 4.13 38.57
N SER A 46 -32.46 3.79 37.38
CA SER A 46 -32.00 4.76 36.38
C SER A 46 -33.09 5.37 35.52
N GLY A 47 -34.35 4.96 35.72
CA GLY A 47 -35.51 5.45 34.94
C GLY A 47 -35.77 4.68 33.65
N GLU A 48 -34.96 3.68 33.33
CA GLU A 48 -35.10 2.91 32.08
C GLU A 48 -36.04 1.70 32.27
N PRO A 49 -36.86 1.36 31.28
CA PRO A 49 -37.67 0.14 31.28
C PRO A 49 -36.77 -1.09 31.19
N ARG A 50 -37.02 -2.09 32.05
CA ARG A 50 -36.24 -3.33 32.10
C ARG A 50 -37.15 -4.53 32.21
N GLU A 51 -37.05 -5.46 31.28
CA GLU A 51 -37.76 -6.74 31.35
C GLU A 51 -37.10 -7.67 32.37
N VAL A 52 -37.84 -8.16 33.34
CA VAL A 52 -37.40 -9.08 34.38
C VAL A 52 -38.11 -10.41 34.22
N SER A 53 -37.35 -11.40 33.72
CA SER A 53 -37.90 -12.75 33.53
C SER A 53 -38.06 -13.50 34.85
N ARG A 54 -38.99 -14.50 34.86
CA ARG A 54 -39.13 -15.42 35.96
C ARG A 54 -37.83 -16.02 36.44
N ASN A 55 -36.98 -16.48 35.54
CA ASN A 55 -35.67 -17.07 35.86
C ASN A 55 -34.75 -16.08 36.57
N THR A 56 -34.86 -14.79 36.24
CA THR A 56 -34.10 -13.72 36.88
C THR A 56 -34.56 -13.51 38.31
N LEU A 57 -35.87 -13.49 38.56
CA LEU A 57 -36.45 -13.40 39.91
C LEU A 57 -36.09 -14.60 40.78
N ASP A 58 -36.21 -15.84 40.25
CA ASP A 58 -35.81 -17.06 40.97
C ASP A 58 -34.33 -17.07 41.32
N ARG A 59 -33.49 -16.53 40.47
CA ARG A 59 -32.06 -16.35 40.72
C ARG A 59 -31.78 -15.32 41.82
N TRP A 60 -32.47 -14.19 41.82
CA TRP A 60 -32.35 -13.18 42.86
C TRP A 60 -32.82 -13.68 44.21
N ILE A 61 -33.92 -14.42 44.29
CA ILE A 61 -34.44 -15.06 45.52
C ILE A 61 -33.38 -16.01 46.10
N ARG A 62 -32.76 -16.84 45.29
CA ARG A 62 -31.70 -17.74 45.71
C ARG A 62 -30.47 -16.98 46.25
N ARG A 63 -30.05 -15.92 45.55
CA ARG A 63 -28.90 -15.09 45.98
C ARG A 63 -29.18 -14.33 47.27
N TYR A 64 -30.37 -13.78 47.40
CA TYR A 64 -30.78 -13.09 48.63
C TYR A 64 -30.86 -14.04 49.84
N ARG A 65 -31.31 -15.27 49.65
CA ARG A 65 -31.34 -16.28 50.72
C ARG A 65 -29.95 -16.75 51.15
N ALA A 66 -28.98 -16.73 50.26
CA ALA A 66 -27.60 -17.08 50.53
C ALA A 66 -26.82 -15.96 51.22
N ASP A 67 -26.85 -14.75 50.65
CA ASP A 67 -25.97 -13.65 50.97
C ASP A 67 -26.67 -12.34 51.38
N GLY A 68 -28.03 -12.38 51.65
CA GLY A 68 -28.77 -11.18 51.96
C GLY A 68 -28.78 -10.13 50.82
N LEU A 69 -28.79 -8.87 51.20
CA LEU A 69 -28.82 -7.76 50.24
C LEU A 69 -27.53 -7.71 49.35
N ASP A 70 -26.40 -8.17 49.90
CA ASP A 70 -25.15 -8.24 49.16
C ASP A 70 -25.20 -9.25 48.01
N GLY A 71 -26.02 -10.29 48.12
CA GLY A 71 -26.28 -11.23 47.03
C GLY A 71 -27.01 -10.61 45.85
N LEU A 72 -27.66 -9.45 46.05
CA LEU A 72 -28.36 -8.70 45.02
C LEU A 72 -27.52 -7.61 44.36
N ARG A 73 -26.32 -7.30 44.88
CA ARG A 73 -25.40 -6.39 44.24
C ARG A 73 -24.79 -7.03 42.98
N ASP A 74 -24.45 -6.21 42.00
CA ASP A 74 -23.71 -6.69 40.83
C ASP A 74 -22.29 -7.07 41.29
N ARG A 75 -21.97 -8.34 41.16
CA ARG A 75 -20.59 -8.78 41.34
C ARG A 75 -19.82 -8.40 40.05
N PRO A 76 -18.68 -7.68 40.17
CA PRO A 76 -17.82 -7.49 39.00
C PRO A 76 -17.50 -8.88 38.45
N ARG A 77 -17.60 -9.03 37.12
CA ARG A 77 -17.19 -10.29 36.48
C ARG A 77 -15.73 -10.52 36.81
N SER A 78 -15.38 -11.67 37.34
CA SER A 78 -14.02 -12.07 37.69
C SER A 78 -13.06 -12.12 36.47
N ASP A 79 -13.64 -12.02 35.26
CA ASP A 79 -12.95 -12.00 33.97
C ASP A 79 -12.78 -10.58 33.37
N THR A 80 -13.35 -9.53 33.98
CA THR A 80 -13.14 -8.14 33.56
C THR A 80 -11.80 -7.61 34.11
N GLY A 81 -10.72 -7.86 33.36
CA GLY A 81 -9.41 -7.24 33.60
C GLY A 81 -8.25 -8.15 33.91
N GLY A 82 -8.49 -9.41 34.17
CA GLY A 82 -7.42 -10.37 34.44
C GLY A 82 -7.10 -11.25 33.23
N VAL A 83 -6.38 -10.72 32.24
CA VAL A 83 -5.58 -11.62 31.43
C VAL A 83 -4.53 -12.19 32.38
N ARG A 84 -4.60 -13.50 32.69
CA ARG A 84 -3.54 -14.26 33.36
C ARG A 84 -2.34 -14.38 32.41
N LEU A 85 -1.82 -13.24 31.97
CA LEU A 85 -0.62 -13.17 31.17
C LEU A 85 0.54 -13.03 32.15
N ASP A 86 1.53 -13.87 31.99
CA ASP A 86 2.79 -13.65 32.65
C ASP A 86 3.33 -12.26 32.25
N HIS A 87 3.56 -11.41 33.26
CA HIS A 87 4.04 -10.05 33.02
C HIS A 87 5.38 -10.05 32.28
N ALA A 88 6.24 -11.04 32.50
CA ALA A 88 7.52 -11.17 31.81
C ALA A 88 7.33 -11.42 30.29
N LEU A 89 6.38 -12.28 29.92
CA LEU A 89 6.06 -12.55 28.52
C LEU A 89 5.42 -11.34 27.82
N LEU A 90 4.64 -10.57 28.56
CA LEU A 90 4.05 -9.34 28.02
C LEU A 90 5.12 -8.26 27.81
N ASP A 91 6.04 -8.11 28.72
CA ASP A 91 7.16 -7.15 28.62
C ASP A 91 8.10 -7.54 27.46
N GLU A 92 8.29 -8.83 27.22
CA GLU A 92 9.00 -9.30 26.03
C GLU A 92 8.23 -9.01 24.76
N ALA A 93 6.91 -9.21 24.74
CA ALA A 93 6.07 -8.84 23.60
C ALA A 93 6.17 -7.36 23.27
N ILE A 94 6.19 -6.51 24.29
CA ILE A 94 6.35 -5.06 24.13
C ILE A 94 7.75 -4.74 23.59
N ARG A 95 8.81 -5.34 24.12
CA ARG A 95 10.18 -5.16 23.59
C ARG A 95 10.27 -5.55 22.12
N LEU A 96 9.73 -6.71 21.75
CA LEU A 96 9.67 -7.16 20.35
C LEU A 96 8.92 -6.20 19.43
N ARG A 97 7.88 -5.55 19.96
CA ARG A 97 7.10 -4.54 19.22
C ARG A 97 7.89 -3.24 19.06
N LEU A 98 8.59 -2.80 20.10
CA LEU A 98 9.41 -1.58 20.09
C LEU A 98 10.66 -1.76 19.22
N GLU A 99 11.27 -2.94 19.24
CA GLU A 99 12.44 -3.27 18.42
C GLU A 99 12.13 -3.17 16.92
N VAL A 100 10.99 -3.72 16.49
CA VAL A 100 10.52 -3.65 15.10
C VAL A 100 9.02 -3.34 15.09
N PRO A 101 8.62 -2.06 15.02
CA PRO A 101 7.21 -1.63 15.03
C PRO A 101 6.33 -2.25 13.94
N ALA A 102 6.94 -2.77 12.87
CA ALA A 102 6.24 -3.44 11.78
C ALA A 102 5.78 -4.88 12.10
N ARG A 103 6.32 -5.53 13.14
CA ARG A 103 5.90 -6.88 13.53
C ARG A 103 4.42 -6.90 13.90
N SER A 104 3.64 -7.80 13.32
CA SER A 104 2.23 -8.00 13.69
C SER A 104 2.11 -8.67 15.07
N ALA A 105 0.95 -8.55 15.72
CA ALA A 105 0.65 -9.26 16.96
C ALA A 105 0.73 -10.78 16.78
N ALA A 106 0.30 -11.29 15.62
CA ALA A 106 0.43 -12.70 15.24
C ALA A 106 1.90 -13.15 15.20
N HIS A 107 2.76 -12.37 14.53
CA HIS A 107 4.19 -12.67 14.42
C HIS A 107 4.88 -12.64 15.80
N ILE A 108 4.54 -11.67 16.65
CA ILE A 108 5.07 -11.61 18.03
C ILE A 108 4.60 -12.81 18.85
N SER A 109 3.33 -13.22 18.71
CA SER A 109 2.81 -14.44 19.37
C SER A 109 3.59 -15.69 18.96
N GLU A 110 3.98 -15.77 17.70
CA GLU A 110 4.73 -16.90 17.15
C GLU A 110 6.19 -16.92 17.65
N ILE A 111 6.84 -15.75 17.74
CA ILE A 111 8.18 -15.62 18.33
C ILE A 111 8.17 -16.05 19.80
N ILE A 112 7.20 -15.59 20.60
CA ILE A 112 7.07 -15.95 22.00
C ILE A 112 6.80 -17.46 22.16
N LYS A 113 5.93 -18.03 21.33
CA LYS A 113 5.67 -19.47 21.31
C LYS A 113 6.94 -20.26 21.02
N THR A 114 7.75 -19.83 20.07
CA THR A 114 9.00 -20.51 19.70
C THR A 114 10.05 -20.43 20.82
N ARG A 115 10.12 -19.30 21.55
CA ARG A 115 11.12 -19.08 22.61
C ARG A 115 10.73 -19.71 23.94
N HIS A 116 9.46 -19.65 24.31
CA HIS A 116 8.96 -20.00 25.64
C HIS A 116 7.96 -21.15 25.65
N GLY A 117 7.57 -21.68 24.48
CA GLY A 117 6.54 -22.73 24.40
C GLY A 117 5.11 -22.26 24.70
N VAL A 118 4.91 -20.97 25.03
CA VAL A 118 3.62 -20.39 25.43
C VAL A 118 3.06 -19.54 24.31
N ARG A 119 1.82 -19.82 23.89
CA ARG A 119 1.12 -19.02 22.87
C ARG A 119 0.26 -17.96 23.55
N ILE A 120 0.50 -16.69 23.23
CA ILE A 120 -0.36 -15.58 23.62
C ILE A 120 -1.35 -15.34 22.46
N ALA A 121 -2.65 -15.23 22.77
CA ALA A 121 -3.65 -14.94 21.74
C ALA A 121 -3.39 -13.58 21.08
N GLU A 122 -3.46 -13.52 19.77
CA GLU A 122 -3.23 -12.29 18.97
C GLU A 122 -4.14 -11.14 19.43
N ARG A 123 -5.42 -11.45 19.72
CA ARG A 123 -6.38 -10.46 20.23
C ARG A 123 -5.92 -9.86 21.55
N THR A 124 -5.32 -10.67 22.43
CA THR A 124 -4.79 -10.22 23.72
C THR A 124 -3.61 -9.27 23.53
N LEU A 125 -2.64 -9.62 22.66
CA LEU A 125 -1.51 -8.75 22.34
C LEU A 125 -1.97 -7.45 21.70
N THR A 126 -2.89 -7.50 20.75
CA THR A 126 -3.45 -6.32 20.06
C THR A 126 -4.10 -5.37 21.07
N GLU A 127 -4.90 -5.91 22.02
CA GLU A 127 -5.55 -5.10 23.05
C GLU A 127 -4.53 -4.50 24.03
N GLN A 128 -3.49 -5.27 24.43
CA GLN A 128 -2.43 -4.78 25.31
C GLN A 128 -1.59 -3.69 24.64
N PHE A 129 -1.28 -3.83 23.36
CA PHE A 129 -0.59 -2.79 22.59
C PHE A 129 -1.42 -1.52 22.48
N ARG A 130 -2.74 -1.65 22.21
CA ARG A 130 -3.66 -0.52 22.15
C ARG A 130 -3.74 0.24 23.48
N ARG A 131 -3.92 -0.47 24.59
CA ARG A 131 -4.04 0.13 25.93
C ARG A 131 -2.79 0.87 26.38
N ARG A 132 -1.62 0.47 25.88
CA ARG A 132 -0.31 1.02 26.28
C ARG A 132 0.29 2.00 25.26
N GLY A 133 -0.41 2.33 24.19
CA GLY A 133 0.11 3.22 23.16
C GLY A 133 1.17 2.63 22.26
N PHE A 134 1.25 1.29 22.16
CA PHE A 134 2.22 0.55 21.34
C PHE A 134 1.58 -0.01 20.06
N THR A 135 0.52 0.64 19.55
CA THR A 135 0.01 0.29 18.22
C THR A 135 1.02 0.69 17.15
N ARG A 136 0.97 0.02 16.01
CA ARG A 136 1.84 0.34 14.87
C ARG A 136 1.75 1.82 14.47
N GLY A 137 0.52 2.37 14.50
CA GLY A 137 0.29 3.77 14.14
C GLY A 137 0.90 4.76 15.13
N GLU A 138 0.85 4.45 16.45
CA GLU A 138 1.42 5.29 17.51
C GLU A 138 2.94 5.24 17.51
N LEU A 139 3.54 4.05 17.43
CA LEU A 139 5.00 3.88 17.40
C LEU A 139 5.64 4.47 16.14
N LEU A 140 4.94 4.48 15.01
CA LEU A 140 5.42 5.12 13.80
C LEU A 140 5.22 6.65 13.80
N ARG A 141 4.36 7.18 14.70
CA ARG A 141 4.24 8.63 14.92
C ARG A 141 5.37 9.22 15.76
N ASP A 142 5.89 8.47 16.72
CA ASP A 142 6.90 8.98 17.66
C ASP A 142 8.35 8.84 17.19
N GLY A 143 8.64 8.12 16.11
CA GLY A 143 10.01 7.78 15.79
C GLY A 143 10.58 8.22 14.45
N ARG A 144 9.78 8.60 13.50
CA ARG A 144 10.11 9.31 12.25
C ARG A 144 8.82 9.97 11.79
N THR A 145 8.73 11.27 11.88
CA THR A 145 8.03 12.03 10.87
C THR A 145 8.67 11.59 9.56
N PHE A 146 8.08 10.61 8.88
CA PHE A 146 8.28 10.50 7.45
C PHE A 146 7.76 11.82 6.92
N GLY A 147 8.68 12.78 6.79
CA GLY A 147 8.37 14.01 6.15
C GLY A 147 7.71 13.60 4.87
N ARG A 148 6.51 14.10 4.64
CA ARG A 148 5.79 13.87 3.39
C ARG A 148 6.69 14.45 2.31
N TYR A 149 7.65 13.61 1.83
CA TYR A 149 8.57 14.05 0.82
C TYR A 149 7.75 14.29 -0.43
N GLU A 150 7.63 15.53 -0.78
CA GLU A 150 7.03 15.98 -2.03
C GLU A 150 8.03 16.91 -2.68
N ALA A 151 8.28 16.72 -3.96
CA ALA A 151 9.09 17.61 -4.74
C ALA A 151 8.49 19.03 -4.70
N ASP A 152 9.33 20.04 -4.61
CA ASP A 152 8.88 21.43 -4.42
C ASP A 152 8.25 22.00 -5.70
N ALA A 153 8.62 21.48 -6.86
CA ALA A 153 8.15 21.96 -8.15
C ALA A 153 7.93 20.84 -9.19
N PRO A 154 7.12 21.09 -10.23
CA PRO A 154 7.00 20.19 -11.38
C PRO A 154 8.35 19.93 -12.04
N ASN A 155 8.54 18.70 -12.53
CA ASN A 155 9.79 18.21 -13.14
C ASN A 155 11.01 18.23 -12.22
N GLU A 156 10.85 18.38 -10.92
CA GLU A 156 11.93 18.18 -9.97
C GLU A 156 12.24 16.68 -9.82
N ARG A 157 11.20 15.88 -9.63
CA ARG A 157 11.33 14.41 -9.52
C ARG A 157 10.20 13.70 -10.26
N TRP A 158 10.59 12.76 -11.11
CA TRP A 158 9.65 11.75 -11.63
C TRP A 158 9.89 10.42 -10.93
N ILE A 159 8.81 9.73 -10.63
CA ILE A 159 8.83 8.41 -10.01
C ILE A 159 8.32 7.41 -11.03
N GLY A 160 9.11 6.36 -11.29
CA GLY A 160 8.75 5.30 -12.22
C GLY A 160 8.36 4.01 -11.51
N ASP A 161 7.43 3.27 -12.13
CA ASP A 161 6.95 1.97 -11.65
C ASP A 161 6.50 1.08 -12.79
N VAL A 162 6.44 -0.22 -12.54
CA VAL A 162 5.91 -1.20 -13.48
C VAL A 162 4.71 -1.93 -12.86
N LEU A 163 3.54 -1.78 -13.49
CA LEU A 163 2.31 -2.42 -13.07
C LEU A 163 2.02 -3.65 -13.93
N VAL A 164 1.74 -4.78 -13.28
CA VAL A 164 1.25 -5.99 -13.95
C VAL A 164 -0.21 -5.79 -14.35
N GLY A 165 -0.49 -5.90 -15.65
CA GLY A 165 -1.78 -5.70 -16.28
C GLY A 165 -2.50 -6.98 -16.70
N PRO A 166 -3.45 -6.88 -17.63
CA PRO A 166 -4.24 -8.01 -18.16
C PRO A 166 -3.43 -8.89 -19.12
N PHE A 167 -4.03 -10.00 -19.51
CA PHE A 167 -3.59 -10.77 -20.66
C PHE A 167 -4.15 -10.15 -21.95
N VAL A 168 -3.30 -9.98 -22.93
CA VAL A 168 -3.63 -9.40 -24.24
C VAL A 168 -3.21 -10.40 -25.33
N PRO A 169 -3.95 -10.52 -26.47
CA PRO A 169 -3.52 -11.35 -27.56
C PRO A 169 -2.07 -11.09 -27.99
N HIS A 170 -1.31 -12.15 -28.22
CA HIS A 170 0.08 -11.99 -28.64
C HIS A 170 0.14 -11.48 -30.09
N PRO A 171 0.94 -10.44 -30.42
CA PRO A 171 0.90 -9.78 -31.72
C PRO A 171 1.39 -10.64 -32.90
N ARG A 172 2.20 -11.69 -32.65
CA ARG A 172 2.87 -12.46 -33.69
C ARG A 172 2.78 -13.99 -33.52
N ALA A 173 2.10 -14.49 -32.46
CA ALA A 173 2.00 -15.91 -32.17
C ALA A 173 0.62 -16.26 -31.60
N PRO A 174 0.17 -17.53 -31.71
CA PRO A 174 -1.01 -17.97 -30.98
C PRO A 174 -0.85 -17.80 -29.47
N GLY A 175 -1.95 -17.40 -28.78
CA GLY A 175 -1.97 -17.24 -27.33
C GLY A 175 -2.01 -15.79 -26.87
N SER A 176 -1.70 -15.56 -25.62
CA SER A 176 -1.73 -14.25 -24.98
C SER A 176 -0.44 -13.94 -24.24
N VAL A 177 -0.16 -12.66 -24.06
CA VAL A 177 0.98 -12.13 -23.30
C VAL A 177 0.46 -11.30 -22.15
N ARG A 178 1.12 -11.37 -21.01
CA ARG A 178 0.81 -10.55 -19.84
C ARG A 178 1.33 -9.14 -20.06
N ALA A 179 0.43 -8.17 -20.13
CA ALA A 179 0.81 -6.76 -20.30
C ALA A 179 1.53 -6.21 -19.06
N ARG A 180 2.52 -5.35 -19.28
CA ARG A 180 3.29 -4.63 -18.28
C ARG A 180 3.16 -3.15 -18.57
N LEU A 181 2.61 -2.38 -17.64
CA LEU A 181 2.50 -0.94 -17.77
C LEU A 181 3.71 -0.28 -17.10
N PHE A 182 4.50 0.40 -17.88
CA PHE A 182 5.51 1.32 -17.39
C PHE A 182 4.90 2.70 -17.24
N VAL A 183 5.06 3.33 -16.08
CA VAL A 183 4.54 4.67 -15.80
C VAL A 183 5.61 5.56 -15.22
N LEU A 184 5.53 6.85 -15.56
CA LEU A 184 6.29 7.92 -14.95
C LEU A 184 5.31 8.97 -14.41
N VAL A 185 5.48 9.34 -13.15
CA VAL A 185 4.61 10.29 -12.44
C VAL A 185 5.44 11.42 -11.89
N ASP A 186 5.03 12.64 -12.12
CA ASP A 186 5.60 13.82 -11.49
C ASP A 186 5.22 13.88 -10.02
N ASP A 187 6.22 13.86 -9.14
CA ASP A 187 6.01 13.77 -7.69
C ASP A 187 5.32 14.98 -7.10
N HIS A 188 5.53 16.18 -7.67
CA HIS A 188 4.88 17.41 -7.23
C HIS A 188 3.41 17.45 -7.65
N SER A 189 3.16 17.39 -8.93
CA SER A 189 1.82 17.61 -9.51
C SER A 189 0.91 16.39 -9.47
N ARG A 190 1.45 15.20 -9.28
CA ARG A 190 0.77 13.90 -9.46
C ARG A 190 0.37 13.63 -10.92
N LEU A 191 0.90 14.40 -11.86
CA LEU A 191 0.68 14.18 -13.28
C LEU A 191 1.25 12.82 -13.68
N LEU A 192 0.47 11.98 -14.32
CA LEU A 192 1.03 10.86 -15.06
C LEU A 192 1.69 11.44 -16.31
N VAL A 193 3.04 11.54 -16.26
CA VAL A 193 3.88 12.18 -17.27
C VAL A 193 3.80 11.43 -18.58
N HIS A 194 4.02 10.10 -18.49
CA HIS A 194 3.89 9.15 -19.59
C HIS A 194 3.62 7.75 -19.05
N GLY A 195 2.95 6.94 -19.82
CA GLY A 195 2.74 5.53 -19.50
C GLY A 195 2.40 4.72 -20.72
N ARG A 196 2.98 3.52 -20.84
CA ARG A 196 2.79 2.62 -21.97
C ARG A 196 2.84 1.15 -21.56
N TRP A 197 1.99 0.36 -22.18
CA TRP A 197 1.90 -1.08 -22.00
C TRP A 197 2.82 -1.81 -22.96
N PHE A 198 3.53 -2.83 -22.45
CA PHE A 198 4.42 -3.71 -23.19
C PHE A 198 4.11 -5.17 -22.88
N GLY A 199 4.52 -6.07 -23.79
CA GLY A 199 4.38 -7.51 -23.57
C GLY A 199 5.45 -8.13 -22.66
N ASN A 200 6.47 -7.35 -22.29
CA ASN A 200 7.59 -7.79 -21.46
C ASN A 200 8.11 -6.64 -20.58
N GLU A 201 8.89 -7.01 -19.56
CA GLU A 201 9.54 -6.07 -18.66
C GLU A 201 11.03 -6.02 -19.00
N THR A 202 11.42 -5.09 -19.86
CA THR A 202 12.79 -4.94 -20.34
C THR A 202 13.32 -3.54 -20.11
N LEU A 203 14.64 -3.41 -20.00
CA LEU A 203 15.32 -2.12 -19.95
C LEU A 203 14.96 -1.23 -21.15
N ARG A 204 14.81 -1.83 -22.33
CA ARG A 204 14.41 -1.12 -23.55
C ARG A 204 13.03 -0.44 -23.39
N ALA A 205 12.04 -1.16 -22.85
CA ALA A 205 10.71 -0.60 -22.58
C ALA A 205 10.80 0.58 -21.60
N GLY A 206 11.61 0.45 -20.56
CA GLY A 206 11.85 1.55 -19.60
C GLY A 206 12.50 2.77 -20.24
N GLN A 207 13.47 2.60 -21.12
CA GLN A 207 14.13 3.69 -21.87
C GLN A 207 13.18 4.35 -22.87
N GLU A 208 12.36 3.57 -23.57
CA GLU A 208 11.36 4.09 -24.52
C GLU A 208 10.35 4.99 -23.80
N VAL A 209 9.83 4.55 -22.64
CA VAL A 209 8.92 5.35 -21.82
C VAL A 209 9.60 6.63 -21.28
N LEU A 210 10.85 6.57 -20.85
CA LEU A 210 11.58 7.76 -20.41
C LEU A 210 11.84 8.74 -21.57
N HIS A 211 12.21 8.24 -22.73
CA HIS A 211 12.39 9.05 -23.95
C HIS A 211 11.10 9.81 -24.29
N ASP A 212 9.99 9.08 -24.42
CA ASP A 212 8.71 9.66 -24.81
C ASP A 212 8.16 10.63 -23.76
N ALA A 213 8.41 10.34 -22.48
CA ALA A 213 8.10 11.26 -21.38
C ALA A 213 8.88 12.59 -21.52
N ILE A 214 10.17 12.54 -21.83
CA ILE A 214 11.01 13.73 -22.00
C ILE A 214 10.57 14.53 -23.23
N VAL A 215 10.24 13.86 -24.33
CA VAL A 215 9.69 14.51 -25.54
C VAL A 215 8.39 15.26 -25.22
N ALA A 216 7.50 14.62 -24.49
CA ALA A 216 6.20 15.17 -24.18
C ALA A 216 6.20 16.28 -23.11
N ARG A 217 7.07 16.17 -22.10
CA ARG A 217 6.98 16.97 -20.87
C ARG A 217 8.30 17.65 -20.45
N GLY A 218 9.36 17.53 -21.25
CA GLY A 218 10.68 18.09 -20.94
C GLY A 218 11.50 17.28 -19.96
N LEU A 219 12.66 17.80 -19.56
CA LEU A 219 13.61 17.11 -18.67
C LEU A 219 13.23 17.27 -17.21
N PRO A 220 13.18 16.16 -16.44
CA PRO A 220 13.17 16.23 -14.98
C PRO A 220 14.58 16.56 -14.44
N ALA A 221 14.66 17.03 -13.19
CA ALA A 221 15.93 17.14 -12.50
C ALA A 221 16.43 15.75 -12.03
N GLU A 222 15.50 14.88 -11.64
CA GLU A 222 15.82 13.53 -11.24
C GLU A 222 14.70 12.53 -11.57
N VAL A 223 15.09 11.27 -11.73
CA VAL A 223 14.19 10.13 -11.85
C VAL A 223 14.45 9.14 -10.73
N TYR A 224 13.39 8.63 -10.13
CA TYR A 224 13.41 7.70 -9.02
C TYR A 224 12.75 6.39 -9.43
N PHE A 225 13.49 5.29 -9.40
CA PHE A 225 13.01 3.96 -9.74
C PHE A 225 13.23 2.99 -8.58
N ASP A 226 12.50 1.89 -8.61
CA ASP A 226 12.86 0.74 -7.79
C ASP A 226 14.09 0.01 -8.38
N ASN A 227 14.57 -1.03 -7.68
CA ASN A 227 15.69 -1.84 -8.16
C ASN A 227 15.25 -2.93 -9.17
N GLY A 228 14.12 -2.76 -9.84
CA GLY A 228 13.65 -3.67 -10.87
C GLY A 228 14.61 -3.75 -12.06
N SER A 229 14.65 -4.91 -12.71
CA SER A 229 15.55 -5.18 -13.87
C SER A 229 15.35 -4.21 -15.03
N ALA A 230 14.14 -3.66 -15.16
CA ALA A 230 13.77 -2.69 -16.20
C ALA A 230 14.46 -1.33 -16.05
N TYR A 231 14.98 -1.00 -14.86
CA TYR A 231 15.56 0.31 -14.57
C TYR A 231 16.98 0.25 -14.03
N SER A 232 17.59 -0.93 -13.93
CA SER A 232 18.91 -1.13 -13.32
C SER A 232 20.07 -1.28 -14.33
N GLY A 233 19.83 -1.02 -15.62
CA GLY A 233 20.85 -1.17 -16.68
C GLY A 233 21.82 0.01 -16.76
N ALA A 234 23.07 -0.28 -17.17
CA ALA A 234 24.11 0.72 -17.42
C ALA A 234 23.69 1.74 -18.50
N GLU A 235 22.90 1.30 -19.47
CA GLU A 235 22.40 2.13 -20.57
C GLU A 235 21.45 3.22 -20.06
N LEU A 236 20.57 2.91 -19.10
CA LEU A 236 19.71 3.91 -18.49
C LEU A 236 20.51 4.93 -17.69
N ALA A 237 21.50 4.47 -16.91
CA ALA A 237 22.39 5.36 -16.17
C ALA A 237 23.17 6.29 -17.10
N ARG A 238 23.66 5.76 -18.24
CA ARG A 238 24.31 6.55 -19.28
C ARG A 238 23.36 7.58 -19.90
N SER A 239 22.13 7.17 -20.26
CA SER A 239 21.11 8.09 -20.78
C SER A 239 20.86 9.25 -19.85
N CYS A 240 20.62 8.95 -18.57
CA CYS A 240 20.40 9.97 -17.54
C CYS A 240 21.62 10.91 -17.38
N ALA A 241 22.85 10.36 -17.40
CA ALA A 241 24.07 11.17 -17.28
C ALA A 241 24.24 12.14 -18.45
N ILE A 242 24.00 11.69 -19.70
CA ILE A 242 24.07 12.54 -20.90
C ILE A 242 23.03 13.67 -20.84
N LEU A 243 21.81 13.36 -20.35
CA LEU A 243 20.72 14.32 -20.22
C LEU A 243 20.89 15.27 -19.03
N GLY A 244 21.85 15.04 -18.15
CA GLY A 244 22.00 15.78 -16.90
C GLY A 244 20.85 15.54 -15.92
N VAL A 245 20.24 14.35 -15.97
CA VAL A 245 19.17 13.89 -15.09
C VAL A 245 19.77 12.97 -14.01
N ARG A 246 19.46 13.23 -12.75
CA ARG A 246 19.94 12.39 -11.65
C ARG A 246 19.12 11.11 -11.54
N LEU A 247 19.77 9.96 -11.69
CA LEU A 247 19.14 8.65 -11.49
C LEU A 247 19.26 8.24 -10.03
N ILE A 248 18.14 7.91 -9.42
CA ILE A 248 18.05 7.45 -8.02
C ILE A 248 17.32 6.11 -7.99
N HIS A 249 17.92 5.14 -7.31
CA HIS A 249 17.26 3.88 -7.01
C HIS A 249 16.82 3.82 -5.55
N SER A 250 15.65 3.24 -5.31
CA SER A 250 15.13 3.05 -3.95
C SER A 250 16.06 2.16 -3.13
N LYS A 251 16.31 2.54 -1.88
CA LYS A 251 17.02 1.63 -0.97
C LYS A 251 16.11 0.42 -0.69
N PRO A 252 16.68 -0.81 -0.64
CA PRO A 252 15.92 -1.97 -0.22
C PRO A 252 15.22 -1.70 1.13
N TYR A 253 13.94 -2.06 1.23
CA TYR A 253 13.12 -1.88 2.43
C TYR A 253 12.81 -0.43 2.86
N ALA A 254 13.03 0.59 2.03
CA ALA A 254 12.56 1.95 2.28
C ALA A 254 11.16 2.16 1.68
N PRO A 255 10.09 2.26 2.49
CA PRO A 255 8.71 2.44 1.99
C PRO A 255 8.42 3.88 1.55
N GLU A 256 9.40 4.77 1.66
CA GLU A 256 9.28 6.19 1.37
C GLU A 256 9.03 6.41 -0.13
N GLY A 257 7.89 6.94 -0.47
CA GLY A 257 7.47 7.18 -1.86
C GLY A 257 6.52 6.14 -2.47
N ARG A 258 6.44 4.91 -1.94
CA ARG A 258 5.56 3.85 -2.50
C ARG A 258 4.07 4.14 -2.35
N GLY A 259 3.65 4.83 -1.29
CA GLY A 259 2.24 5.11 -1.04
C GLY A 259 1.54 5.92 -2.14
N LYS A 260 2.28 6.80 -2.83
CA LYS A 260 1.76 7.58 -3.95
C LYS A 260 1.52 6.68 -5.18
N GLN A 261 2.47 5.78 -5.46
CA GLN A 261 2.37 4.83 -6.56
C GLN A 261 1.36 3.74 -6.33
N GLU A 262 1.30 3.18 -5.12
CA GLU A 262 0.26 2.22 -4.74
C GLU A 262 -1.14 2.81 -4.96
N ARG A 263 -1.34 4.09 -4.62
CA ARG A 263 -2.60 4.79 -4.87
C ARG A 263 -2.88 4.95 -6.36
N LEU A 264 -1.90 5.35 -7.17
CA LEU A 264 -2.05 5.44 -8.62
C LEU A 264 -2.36 4.08 -9.23
N ASN A 265 -1.59 3.05 -8.87
CA ASN A 265 -1.79 1.69 -9.34
C ASN A 265 -3.20 1.17 -9.00
N ARG A 266 -3.72 1.52 -7.83
CA ARG A 266 -5.11 1.21 -7.46
C ARG A 266 -6.09 1.93 -8.38
N VAL A 267 -5.90 3.22 -8.62
CA VAL A 267 -6.79 4.00 -9.52
C VAL A 267 -6.77 3.43 -10.94
N ILE A 268 -5.60 3.05 -11.46
CA ILE A 268 -5.48 2.41 -12.78
C ILE A 268 -6.25 1.08 -12.80
N ARG A 269 -6.08 0.24 -11.78
CA ARG A 269 -6.80 -1.04 -11.71
C ARG A 269 -8.32 -0.87 -11.60
N GLU A 270 -8.77 -0.01 -10.70
CA GLU A 270 -10.20 0.15 -10.36
C GLU A 270 -10.97 1.00 -11.37
N ARG A 271 -10.30 1.87 -12.14
CA ARG A 271 -10.97 2.83 -13.01
C ARG A 271 -10.69 2.63 -14.50
N PHE A 272 -9.50 2.15 -14.84
CA PHE A 272 -9.13 1.91 -16.23
C PHE A 272 -9.22 0.43 -16.61
N LEU A 273 -8.52 -0.45 -15.88
CA LEU A 273 -8.45 -1.86 -16.28
C LEU A 273 -9.79 -2.56 -16.15
N LEU A 274 -10.57 -2.25 -15.13
CA LEU A 274 -11.90 -2.84 -14.95
C LEU A 274 -12.80 -2.58 -16.15
N GLU A 275 -12.82 -1.35 -16.67
CA GLU A 275 -13.60 -0.97 -17.84
C GLU A 275 -13.00 -1.52 -19.16
N ALA A 276 -11.68 -1.51 -19.29
CA ALA A 276 -11.00 -2.06 -20.45
C ALA A 276 -11.25 -3.56 -20.60
N GLU A 277 -11.18 -4.32 -19.50
CA GLU A 277 -11.45 -5.76 -19.46
C GLU A 277 -12.94 -6.05 -19.73
N ALA A 278 -13.87 -5.25 -19.22
CA ALA A 278 -15.30 -5.42 -19.43
C ALA A 278 -15.69 -5.25 -20.93
N VAL A 279 -15.04 -4.34 -21.63
CA VAL A 279 -15.25 -4.12 -23.08
C VAL A 279 -14.49 -5.16 -23.92
N GLY A 280 -13.43 -5.74 -23.38
CA GLY A 280 -12.48 -6.60 -24.07
C GLY A 280 -11.31 -5.80 -24.67
N ILE A 281 -10.16 -6.48 -24.80
CA ILE A 281 -8.91 -5.90 -25.32
C ILE A 281 -8.46 -6.74 -26.51
N ALA A 282 -8.49 -6.18 -27.69
CA ALA A 282 -8.17 -6.90 -28.93
C ALA A 282 -6.66 -6.90 -29.24
N SER A 283 -5.90 -5.89 -28.78
CA SER A 283 -4.45 -5.80 -29.03
C SER A 283 -3.74 -4.94 -27.98
N MET A 284 -2.40 -5.01 -27.96
CA MET A 284 -1.56 -4.15 -27.14
C MET A 284 -1.67 -2.68 -27.57
N ASP A 285 -1.77 -2.42 -28.87
CA ASP A 285 -1.90 -1.07 -29.41
C ASP A 285 -3.22 -0.43 -28.99
N GLU A 286 -4.33 -1.18 -29.09
CA GLU A 286 -5.63 -0.72 -28.60
C GLU A 286 -5.61 -0.42 -27.08
N LEU A 287 -4.96 -1.28 -26.28
CA LEU A 287 -4.82 -1.03 -24.85
C LEU A 287 -4.04 0.25 -24.58
N ASN A 288 -3.00 0.53 -25.36
CA ASN A 288 -2.20 1.75 -25.28
C ASN A 288 -3.00 2.99 -25.67
N ASP A 289 -3.73 2.94 -26.77
CA ASP A 289 -4.55 4.06 -27.25
C ASP A 289 -5.65 4.43 -26.23
N ARG A 290 -6.34 3.41 -25.72
CA ARG A 290 -7.35 3.60 -24.66
C ARG A 290 -6.74 4.17 -23.39
N PHE A 291 -5.55 3.68 -22.98
CA PHE A 291 -4.86 4.16 -21.79
C PHE A 291 -4.43 5.63 -21.95
N ALA A 292 -3.80 5.97 -23.06
CA ALA A 292 -3.39 7.33 -23.34
C ALA A 292 -4.58 8.31 -23.33
N ALA A 293 -5.68 7.93 -23.99
CA ALA A 293 -6.91 8.72 -23.98
C ALA A 293 -7.51 8.89 -22.59
N TRP A 294 -7.51 7.82 -21.76
CA TRP A 294 -8.00 7.87 -20.40
C TRP A 294 -7.12 8.76 -19.50
N VAL A 295 -5.79 8.68 -19.65
CA VAL A 295 -4.84 9.52 -18.90
C VAL A 295 -5.08 11.01 -19.20
N GLU A 296 -5.14 11.39 -20.47
CA GLU A 296 -5.26 12.80 -20.86
C GLU A 296 -6.66 13.37 -20.61
N ARG A 297 -7.72 12.58 -20.79
CA ARG A 297 -9.11 13.06 -20.68
C ARG A 297 -9.72 12.89 -19.30
N TYR A 298 -9.15 12.02 -18.46
CA TYR A 298 -9.70 11.73 -17.14
C TYR A 298 -8.66 11.90 -16.03
N LEU A 299 -7.57 11.13 -16.04
CA LEU A 299 -6.67 11.06 -14.90
C LEU A 299 -5.98 12.39 -14.62
N ASN A 300 -5.41 13.02 -15.65
CA ASN A 300 -4.61 14.24 -15.52
C ASN A 300 -5.46 15.52 -15.36
N VAL A 301 -6.76 15.48 -15.69
CA VAL A 301 -7.66 16.65 -15.60
C VAL A 301 -8.59 16.61 -14.39
N ARG A 302 -8.78 15.45 -13.79
CA ARG A 302 -9.59 15.28 -12.59
C ARG A 302 -8.93 15.94 -11.37
N ILE A 303 -9.72 16.61 -10.51
CA ILE A 303 -9.22 17.15 -9.25
C ILE A 303 -8.68 16.03 -8.37
N HIS A 304 -7.42 16.16 -8.00
CA HIS A 304 -6.75 15.22 -7.10
C HIS A 304 -7.09 15.56 -5.65
N SER A 305 -7.65 14.60 -4.89
CA SER A 305 -8.18 14.82 -3.53
C SER A 305 -7.17 15.33 -2.52
N GLU A 306 -5.89 15.12 -2.77
CA GLU A 306 -4.80 15.50 -1.86
C GLU A 306 -4.28 16.92 -2.15
N THR A 307 -4.23 17.31 -3.42
CA THR A 307 -3.71 18.60 -3.84
C THR A 307 -4.78 19.66 -4.03
N GLY A 308 -6.06 19.25 -4.16
CA GLY A 308 -7.19 20.14 -4.41
C GLY A 308 -7.23 20.71 -5.82
N GLU A 309 -6.28 20.35 -6.69
CA GLU A 309 -6.16 20.80 -8.07
C GLU A 309 -6.06 19.60 -9.03
N SER A 310 -6.27 19.82 -10.33
CA SER A 310 -5.97 18.78 -11.29
C SER A 310 -4.45 18.64 -11.49
N PRO A 311 -3.94 17.41 -11.70
CA PRO A 311 -2.53 17.20 -11.99
C PRO A 311 -1.98 18.06 -13.11
N LEU A 312 -2.73 18.21 -14.19
CA LEU A 312 -2.34 19.02 -15.34
C LEU A 312 -2.26 20.52 -14.99
N ALA A 313 -3.24 21.07 -14.26
CA ALA A 313 -3.22 22.47 -13.85
C ALA A 313 -2.04 22.76 -12.92
N ARG A 314 -1.77 21.85 -11.98
CA ARG A 314 -0.64 21.97 -11.05
C ARG A 314 0.70 21.85 -11.76
N TYR A 315 0.83 20.94 -12.72
CA TYR A 315 2.03 20.76 -13.54
C TYR A 315 2.33 21.99 -14.40
N SER A 316 1.30 22.59 -14.99
CA SER A 316 1.43 23.74 -15.91
C SER A 316 1.86 25.06 -15.24
N LYS A 317 1.98 25.09 -13.89
CA LYS A 317 2.46 26.28 -13.16
C LYS A 317 3.92 26.62 -13.45
N ARG A 318 4.70 25.66 -13.94
CA ARG A 318 6.10 25.87 -14.32
C ARG A 318 6.33 25.37 -15.74
N PRO A 319 6.97 26.18 -16.61
CA PRO A 319 7.32 25.74 -17.95
C PRO A 319 8.32 24.59 -17.90
N PRO A 320 8.16 23.57 -18.76
CA PRO A 320 9.11 22.46 -18.82
C PRO A 320 10.46 22.93 -19.42
N ARG A 321 11.55 22.29 -19.00
CA ARG A 321 12.87 22.46 -19.62
C ARG A 321 12.98 21.50 -20.80
N PRO A 322 12.97 21.96 -22.06
CA PRO A 322 13.07 21.08 -23.22
C PRO A 322 14.45 20.42 -23.28
N ALA A 323 14.51 19.20 -23.78
CA ALA A 323 15.79 18.56 -24.14
C ALA A 323 16.24 19.08 -25.52
N HIS A 324 17.56 19.30 -25.68
CA HIS A 324 18.11 19.57 -27.01
C HIS A 324 17.98 18.29 -27.86
N PRO A 325 17.43 18.37 -29.10
CA PRO A 325 17.14 17.19 -29.92
C PRO A 325 18.35 16.26 -30.12
N GLU A 326 19.54 16.79 -30.41
CA GLU A 326 20.75 16.00 -30.63
C GLU A 326 21.22 15.31 -29.34
N VAL A 327 21.11 16.00 -28.19
CA VAL A 327 21.48 15.40 -26.89
C VAL A 327 20.48 14.29 -26.54
N LEU A 328 19.18 14.52 -26.79
CA LEU A 328 18.16 13.51 -26.57
C LEU A 328 18.40 12.28 -27.45
N ARG A 329 18.67 12.49 -28.76
CA ARG A 329 19.00 11.41 -29.68
C ARG A 329 20.20 10.59 -29.18
N SER A 330 21.29 11.25 -28.85
CA SER A 330 22.55 10.57 -28.44
C SER A 330 22.39 9.84 -27.08
N ALA A 331 21.54 10.35 -26.18
CA ALA A 331 21.32 9.75 -24.86
C ALA A 331 20.66 8.37 -24.93
N PHE A 332 19.82 8.12 -25.92
CA PHE A 332 19.09 6.85 -26.07
C PHE A 332 19.67 5.91 -27.11
N LEU A 333 20.87 6.22 -27.68
CA LEU A 333 21.62 5.26 -28.48
C LEU A 333 22.21 4.20 -27.55
N TRP A 334 22.09 2.94 -27.92
CA TRP A 334 22.82 1.85 -27.29
C TRP A 334 24.23 1.78 -27.82
N SER A 335 25.12 1.18 -27.05
CA SER A 335 26.50 1.00 -27.48
C SER A 335 26.96 -0.46 -27.40
N ALA A 336 27.78 -0.87 -28.36
CA ALA A 336 28.38 -2.18 -28.38
C ALA A 336 29.80 -2.05 -28.95
N HIS A 337 30.77 -2.77 -28.40
CA HIS A 337 32.14 -2.81 -28.94
C HIS A 337 32.27 -3.98 -29.89
N ARG A 338 32.81 -3.72 -31.07
CA ARG A 338 33.08 -4.73 -32.10
C ARG A 338 34.45 -4.52 -32.71
N LYS A 339 35.10 -5.62 -33.09
CA LYS A 339 36.35 -5.59 -33.82
C LYS A 339 36.06 -5.55 -35.31
N VAL A 340 36.64 -4.59 -36.01
CA VAL A 340 36.56 -4.48 -37.48
C VAL A 340 37.37 -5.60 -38.13
N SER A 341 36.80 -6.26 -39.11
CA SER A 341 37.46 -7.32 -39.87
C SER A 341 38.64 -6.76 -40.73
N ARG A 342 39.44 -7.65 -41.28
CA ARG A 342 40.53 -7.24 -42.22
C ARG A 342 39.95 -6.67 -43.54
N THR A 343 38.71 -7.00 -43.85
CA THR A 343 37.99 -6.52 -45.04
C THR A 343 37.16 -5.25 -44.74
N ALA A 344 37.47 -4.56 -43.66
CA ALA A 344 36.74 -3.34 -43.21
C ALA A 344 35.25 -3.55 -43.05
N THR A 345 34.85 -4.70 -42.49
CA THR A 345 33.42 -4.99 -42.18
C THR A 345 33.24 -5.29 -40.70
N ILE A 346 32.03 -5.06 -40.20
CA ILE A 346 31.59 -5.37 -38.84
C ILE A 346 30.32 -6.23 -38.91
N SER A 347 30.35 -7.40 -38.29
CA SER A 347 29.14 -8.21 -38.09
C SER A 347 28.47 -7.80 -36.76
N PHE A 348 27.20 -7.40 -36.83
CA PHE A 348 26.42 -6.99 -35.69
C PHE A 348 24.93 -7.31 -35.86
N GLU A 349 24.34 -8.00 -34.89
CA GLU A 349 22.91 -8.36 -34.86
C GLU A 349 22.40 -9.03 -36.16
N GLY A 350 23.24 -9.90 -36.74
CA GLY A 350 22.90 -10.63 -37.96
C GLY A 350 23.10 -9.85 -39.27
N ASN A 351 23.51 -8.59 -39.19
CA ASN A 351 23.86 -7.75 -40.33
C ASN A 351 25.38 -7.58 -40.49
N GLU A 352 25.81 -7.22 -41.70
CA GLU A 352 27.20 -6.87 -42.00
C GLU A 352 27.26 -5.41 -42.48
N TYR A 353 28.17 -4.62 -41.89
CA TYR A 353 28.30 -3.21 -42.13
C TYR A 353 29.69 -2.92 -42.67
N GLU A 354 29.81 -2.24 -43.80
CA GLU A 354 31.04 -1.70 -44.30
C GLU A 354 31.44 -0.45 -43.52
N VAL A 355 32.72 -0.36 -43.13
CA VAL A 355 33.27 0.79 -42.40
C VAL A 355 34.54 1.28 -43.07
N ASP A 356 35.05 2.43 -42.59
CA ASP A 356 36.31 2.98 -43.12
C ASP A 356 37.44 1.94 -43.00
N ALA A 357 38.16 1.73 -44.11
CA ALA A 357 39.29 0.79 -44.21
C ALA A 357 40.41 1.12 -43.19
N ALA A 358 40.55 2.36 -42.77
CA ALA A 358 41.52 2.79 -41.75
C ALA A 358 41.24 2.17 -40.36
N LEU A 359 40.02 1.65 -40.14
CA LEU A 359 39.58 1.01 -38.91
C LEU A 359 39.83 -0.49 -38.89
N ALA A 360 40.32 -1.09 -40.00
CA ALA A 360 40.56 -2.52 -40.08
C ALA A 360 41.44 -3.05 -38.94
N GLY A 361 40.98 -4.10 -38.25
CA GLY A 361 41.65 -4.70 -37.11
C GLY A 361 41.49 -3.95 -35.78
N ARG A 362 40.92 -2.76 -35.77
CA ARG A 362 40.66 -1.96 -34.56
C ARG A 362 39.36 -2.37 -33.88
N THR A 363 39.26 -2.10 -32.59
CA THR A 363 37.98 -2.19 -31.86
C THR A 363 37.33 -0.83 -31.86
N VAL A 364 36.03 -0.81 -32.27
CA VAL A 364 35.21 0.41 -32.38
C VAL A 364 33.99 0.30 -31.48
N GLU A 365 33.46 1.43 -31.07
CA GLU A 365 32.18 1.51 -30.42
C GLU A 365 31.10 1.73 -31.48
N LEU A 366 30.10 0.86 -31.51
CA LEU A 366 28.88 1.02 -32.33
C LEU A 366 27.83 1.71 -31.50
N ARG A 367 27.25 2.79 -31.99
CA ARG A 367 26.10 3.44 -31.39
C ARG A 367 24.90 3.26 -32.30
N TYR A 368 23.79 2.71 -31.76
CA TYR A 368 22.68 2.26 -32.56
C TYR A 368 21.35 2.36 -31.77
N ARG A 369 20.26 2.39 -32.49
CA ARG A 369 18.93 2.17 -31.92
C ARG A 369 18.58 0.69 -32.05
N PRO A 370 18.16 0.02 -30.96
CA PRO A 370 17.78 -1.40 -31.04
C PRO A 370 16.60 -1.70 -31.98
N GLU A 371 15.76 -0.72 -32.26
CA GLU A 371 14.63 -0.78 -33.19
C GLU A 371 15.00 -0.46 -34.65
N ASP A 372 16.11 0.20 -34.87
CA ASP A 372 16.57 0.62 -36.20
C ASP A 372 18.06 0.36 -36.35
N LEU A 373 18.38 -0.74 -37.02
CA LEU A 373 19.73 -1.16 -37.31
C LEU A 373 20.20 -0.71 -38.72
N PHE A 374 19.43 0.06 -39.46
CA PHE A 374 19.84 0.58 -40.76
C PHE A 374 20.89 1.68 -40.62
N ALA A 375 20.83 2.45 -39.53
CA ALA A 375 21.80 3.52 -39.26
C ALA A 375 22.56 3.24 -37.96
N ILE A 376 23.81 2.81 -38.08
CA ILE A 376 24.74 2.61 -36.97
C ILE A 376 25.83 3.64 -37.04
N GLU A 377 26.11 4.33 -35.94
CA GLU A 377 27.26 5.22 -35.82
C GLU A 377 28.46 4.41 -35.36
N VAL A 378 29.59 4.57 -36.03
CA VAL A 378 30.85 3.91 -35.68
C VAL A 378 31.80 4.94 -35.08
N TRP A 379 32.23 4.70 -33.85
CA TRP A 379 33.07 5.61 -33.09
C TRP A 379 34.39 4.94 -32.75
N HIS A 380 35.49 5.66 -32.97
CA HIS A 380 36.85 5.23 -32.61
C HIS A 380 37.65 6.39 -32.01
N ALA A 381 38.26 6.18 -30.83
CA ALA A 381 39.07 7.18 -30.13
C ALA A 381 38.36 8.53 -29.87
N GLY A 382 37.04 8.50 -29.72
CA GLY A 382 36.22 9.70 -29.42
C GLY A 382 35.70 10.45 -30.67
N HIS A 383 35.96 9.92 -31.86
CA HIS A 383 35.52 10.47 -33.15
C HIS A 383 34.68 9.46 -33.91
#